data_532b9a9300eb5890c0e7d136e75cdf3b
#
_entry.id   532b9a9300eb5890c0e7d136e75cdf3b
#
_cell.length_a   1.000
_cell.length_b   1.000
_cell.length_c   1.000
_cell.angle_alpha   90.00
_cell.angle_beta   90.00
_cell.angle_gamma   90.00
#
_symmetry.space_group_name_H-M   'P 1'
#
loop_
_entity.id
_entity.type
_entity.pdbx_description
1 polymer ?
#
loop_
_entity_poly.entity_id
_entity_poly.type
_entity_poly.pdbx_seq_one_letter_code
_entity_poly.pdbx_strand_id
1 'polypeptide(L)'
;LACILGNGGEVFFPKLGEGQMLTFSAICDDFVKANGLVKKECANDAEAKKFAAAIAPETYETSETQKPDYPVVYFKSDTTGEKAYEEFYVPGEKIDMERFCSLGVVCESTRRPMNEVNDFFTGLEGIFTSADFTKAQVVESIKKFIPNFVHEEKGKNLDQKM
;
A
#
# COMPACT_ATOMS: atom_id res chain seq x y z
N LEU A 1 -14.90 13.77 8.15
CA LEU A 1 -15.92 14.00 7.11
C LEU A 1 -16.92 12.85 7.07
N ALA A 2 -16.49 11.60 6.91
CA ALA A 2 -17.38 10.43 6.84
C ALA A 2 -18.35 10.32 8.02
N CYS A 3 -17.91 10.59 9.24
CA CYS A 3 -18.76 10.58 10.44
C CYS A 3 -19.85 11.68 10.47
N ILE A 4 -19.65 12.78 9.72
CA ILE A 4 -20.55 13.94 9.74
C ILE A 4 -21.46 13.94 8.51
N LEU A 5 -20.91 13.56 7.36
CA LEU A 5 -21.57 13.70 6.05
C LEU A 5 -22.05 12.35 5.48
N GLY A 6 -21.61 11.26 6.10
CA GLY A 6 -21.94 9.90 5.64
C GLY A 6 -23.26 9.38 6.18
N ASN A 7 -23.91 8.54 5.38
CA ASN A 7 -24.98 7.66 5.83
C ASN A 7 -24.36 6.31 6.24
N GLY A 8 -25.00 5.62 7.14
CA GLY A 8 -24.46 4.33 7.62
C GLY A 8 -24.25 3.32 6.49
N GLY A 9 -23.05 2.76 6.37
CA GLY A 9 -22.68 1.78 5.35
C GLY A 9 -22.07 2.38 4.08
N GLU A 10 -21.76 3.67 4.07
CA GLU A 10 -21.04 4.33 2.98
C GLU A 10 -19.51 4.28 3.21
N VAL A 11 -18.76 4.14 2.10
CA VAL A 11 -17.31 4.24 2.10
C VAL A 11 -16.89 5.40 1.22
N PHE A 12 -16.11 6.32 1.80
CA PHE A 12 -15.61 7.49 1.10
C PHE A 12 -14.22 7.22 0.56
N PHE A 13 -13.97 7.65 -0.68
CA PHE A 13 -12.66 7.54 -1.31
C PHE A 13 -12.30 8.83 -2.05
N PRO A 14 -10.99 9.15 -2.22
CA PRO A 14 -10.57 10.32 -2.96
C PRO A 14 -10.84 10.15 -4.46
N LYS A 15 -11.34 11.19 -5.12
CA LYS A 15 -11.36 11.27 -6.58
C LYS A 15 -9.98 11.69 -7.06
N LEU A 16 -9.19 10.73 -7.51
CA LEU A 16 -7.87 10.99 -8.08
C LEU A 16 -7.99 11.07 -9.59
N GLY A 17 -7.61 12.22 -10.15
CA GLY A 17 -7.43 12.39 -11.60
C GLY A 17 -6.11 11.75 -12.05
N GLU A 18 -5.98 11.50 -13.35
CA GLU A 18 -4.77 10.89 -13.93
C GLU A 18 -3.47 11.65 -13.57
N GLY A 19 -3.52 12.99 -13.45
CA GLY A 19 -2.38 13.82 -13.05
C GLY A 19 -2.07 13.82 -11.55
N GLN A 20 -2.89 13.18 -10.72
CA GLN A 20 -2.69 13.09 -9.26
C GLN A 20 -2.13 11.74 -8.81
N MET A 21 -2.05 10.77 -9.72
CA MET A 21 -1.43 9.48 -9.47
C MET A 21 0.08 9.59 -9.74
N LEU A 22 0.86 9.64 -8.67
CA LEU A 22 2.32 9.67 -8.74
C LEU A 22 2.89 8.26 -8.55
N THR A 23 3.89 7.93 -9.36
CA THR A 23 4.68 6.71 -9.14
C THR A 23 5.64 6.90 -7.97
N PHE A 24 6.02 5.82 -7.28
CA PHE A 24 7.05 5.90 -6.24
C PHE A 24 8.38 6.46 -6.75
N SER A 25 8.74 6.19 -8.02
CA SER A 25 9.91 6.79 -8.64
C SER A 25 9.80 8.31 -8.79
N ALA A 26 8.64 8.83 -9.19
CA ALA A 26 8.41 10.26 -9.27
C ALA A 26 8.47 10.94 -7.88
N ILE A 27 7.87 10.30 -6.88
CA ILE A 27 7.94 10.78 -5.47
C ILE A 27 9.40 10.82 -5.00
N CYS A 28 10.19 9.79 -5.31
CA CYS A 28 11.62 9.75 -4.98
C CYS A 28 12.37 10.90 -5.67
N ASP A 29 12.13 11.13 -6.96
CA ASP A 29 12.78 12.21 -7.72
C ASP A 29 12.45 13.58 -7.13
N ASP A 30 11.19 13.82 -6.80
CA ASP A 30 10.75 15.06 -6.16
C ASP A 30 11.36 15.24 -4.76
N PHE A 31 11.44 14.18 -3.98
CA PHE A 31 12.06 14.19 -2.66
C PHE A 31 13.55 14.56 -2.73
N VAL A 32 14.29 13.88 -3.60
CA VAL A 32 15.73 14.13 -3.79
C VAL A 32 15.95 15.59 -4.22
N LYS A 33 15.16 16.07 -5.18
CA LYS A 33 15.22 17.45 -5.67
C LYS A 33 14.85 18.49 -4.59
N ALA A 34 13.77 18.23 -3.83
CA ALA A 34 13.32 19.14 -2.78
C ALA A 34 14.35 19.30 -1.65
N ASN A 35 15.15 18.26 -1.41
CA ASN A 35 16.24 18.31 -0.43
C ASN A 35 17.56 18.83 -1.02
N GLY A 36 17.55 19.34 -2.25
CA GLY A 36 18.77 19.87 -2.87
C GLY A 36 19.82 18.83 -3.21
N LEU A 37 19.41 17.58 -3.36
CA LEU A 37 20.30 16.45 -3.65
C LEU A 37 20.31 16.12 -5.14
N VAL A 38 21.31 15.34 -5.57
CA VAL A 38 21.39 14.78 -6.93
C VAL A 38 21.18 13.27 -6.85
N LYS A 39 20.26 12.74 -7.64
CA LYS A 39 20.01 11.31 -7.68
C LYS A 39 21.19 10.55 -8.29
N LYS A 40 21.72 9.59 -7.54
CA LYS A 40 22.69 8.60 -8.01
C LYS A 40 22.01 7.23 -8.06
N GLU A 41 21.62 6.80 -9.24
CA GLU A 41 21.01 5.49 -9.43
C GLU A 41 22.04 4.38 -9.27
N CYS A 42 21.75 3.40 -8.40
CA CYS A 42 22.57 2.24 -8.09
C CYS A 42 21.87 0.96 -8.53
N ALA A 43 22.64 -0.02 -8.98
CA ALA A 43 22.08 -1.26 -9.52
C ALA A 43 21.46 -2.18 -8.43
N ASN A 44 21.90 -2.05 -7.18
CA ASN A 44 21.42 -2.84 -6.04
C ASN A 44 21.75 -2.19 -4.70
N ASP A 45 21.17 -2.74 -3.62
CA ASP A 45 21.35 -2.24 -2.25
C ASP A 45 22.81 -2.27 -1.78
N ALA A 46 23.58 -3.26 -2.20
CA ALA A 46 24.98 -3.37 -1.79
C ALA A 46 25.82 -2.22 -2.37
N GLU A 47 25.57 -1.86 -3.63
CA GLU A 47 26.20 -0.71 -4.26
C GLU A 47 25.77 0.60 -3.59
N ALA A 48 24.48 0.76 -3.33
CA ALA A 48 23.94 1.94 -2.67
C ALA A 48 24.52 2.14 -1.27
N LYS A 49 24.58 1.08 -0.46
CA LYS A 49 25.19 1.10 0.88
C LYS A 49 26.69 1.43 0.85
N LYS A 50 27.41 0.83 -0.11
CA LYS A 50 28.84 1.14 -0.31
C LYS A 50 29.05 2.60 -0.70
N PHE A 51 28.21 3.10 -1.60
CA PHE A 51 28.25 4.50 -2.02
C PHE A 51 27.93 5.45 -0.86
N ALA A 52 26.85 5.18 -0.12
CA ALA A 52 26.45 5.98 1.04
C ALA A 52 27.55 6.02 2.14
N ALA A 53 28.19 4.88 2.39
CA ALA A 53 29.29 4.80 3.38
C ALA A 53 30.55 5.56 2.97
N ALA A 54 30.72 5.84 1.68
CA ALA A 54 31.86 6.61 1.17
C ALA A 54 31.64 8.13 1.21
N ILE A 55 30.40 8.58 1.45
CA ILE A 55 30.07 10.01 1.55
C ILE A 55 30.22 10.43 3.01
N ALA A 56 31.06 11.43 3.26
CA ALA A 56 31.18 12.01 4.59
C ALA A 56 29.87 12.71 4.99
N PRO A 57 29.35 12.52 6.21
CA PRO A 57 28.10 13.15 6.66
C PRO A 57 28.06 14.67 6.47
N GLU A 58 29.21 15.33 6.66
CA GLU A 58 29.37 16.77 6.50
C GLU A 58 29.08 17.25 5.07
N THR A 59 29.17 16.39 4.06
CA THR A 59 28.90 16.71 2.65
C THR A 59 27.44 17.10 2.45
N TYR A 60 26.51 16.55 3.24
CA TYR A 60 25.09 16.88 3.19
C TYR A 60 24.73 18.19 3.90
N GLU A 61 25.58 18.64 4.85
CA GLU A 61 25.29 19.81 5.70
C GLU A 61 25.92 21.11 5.18
N THR A 62 27.04 21.05 4.46
CA THR A 62 27.91 22.22 4.23
C THR A 62 28.02 22.69 2.78
N SER A 63 27.47 21.98 1.81
CA SER A 63 27.68 22.31 0.40
C SER A 63 26.63 23.29 -0.14
N GLU A 64 26.90 24.59 -0.08
CA GLU A 64 26.13 25.60 -0.81
C GLU A 64 26.35 25.57 -2.33
N THR A 65 27.47 24.99 -2.78
CA THR A 65 27.91 25.08 -4.18
C THR A 65 27.85 23.77 -4.95
N GLN A 66 27.90 22.61 -4.27
CA GLN A 66 27.89 21.31 -4.92
C GLN A 66 26.84 20.40 -4.24
N LYS A 67 25.75 20.13 -4.96
CA LYS A 67 24.68 19.25 -4.49
C LYS A 67 25.25 17.84 -4.31
N PRO A 68 25.12 17.22 -3.12
CA PRO A 68 25.62 15.88 -2.88
C PRO A 68 24.77 14.83 -3.61
N ASP A 69 25.46 13.79 -4.09
CA ASP A 69 24.80 12.63 -4.68
C ASP A 69 24.07 11.80 -3.60
N TYR A 70 22.85 11.38 -3.89
CA TYR A 70 22.05 10.51 -3.01
C TYR A 70 21.78 9.16 -3.69
N PRO A 71 22.24 8.04 -3.12
CA PRO A 71 22.07 6.74 -3.74
C PRO A 71 20.62 6.29 -3.73
N VAL A 72 20.11 5.88 -4.89
CA VAL A 72 18.74 5.40 -5.09
C VAL A 72 18.75 4.06 -5.81
N VAL A 73 17.98 3.11 -5.32
CA VAL A 73 17.78 1.80 -5.96
C VAL A 73 16.31 1.65 -6.33
N TYR A 74 16.04 1.34 -7.60
CA TYR A 74 14.71 0.98 -8.07
C TYR A 74 14.61 -0.54 -8.23
N PHE A 75 13.59 -1.13 -7.66
CA PHE A 75 13.30 -2.54 -7.82
C PHE A 75 11.81 -2.77 -8.03
N LYS A 76 11.46 -3.87 -8.70
CA LYS A 76 10.06 -4.28 -8.82
C LYS A 76 9.61 -4.93 -7.51
N SER A 77 8.38 -4.65 -7.10
CA SER A 77 7.80 -5.33 -5.97
C SER A 77 7.73 -6.84 -6.18
N ASP A 78 8.30 -7.57 -5.23
CA ASP A 78 8.27 -9.04 -5.13
C ASP A 78 7.60 -9.50 -3.81
N THR A 79 6.91 -8.57 -3.15
CA THR A 79 6.26 -8.81 -1.86
C THR A 79 4.84 -9.34 -2.06
N THR A 80 4.48 -10.33 -1.26
CA THR A 80 3.13 -10.93 -1.25
C THR A 80 2.09 -9.90 -0.83
N GLY A 81 0.97 -9.84 -1.56
CA GLY A 81 -0.18 -9.00 -1.24
C GLY A 81 -0.04 -7.52 -1.67
N GLU A 82 1.06 -7.15 -2.32
CA GLU A 82 1.26 -5.79 -2.81
C GLU A 82 0.60 -5.60 -4.19
N LYS A 83 -0.24 -4.58 -4.32
CA LYS A 83 -0.90 -4.20 -5.57
C LYS A 83 -0.09 -3.13 -6.30
N ALA A 84 -0.23 -3.09 -7.62
CA ALA A 84 0.42 -2.08 -8.46
C ALA A 84 -0.17 -0.68 -8.25
N TYR A 85 -1.44 -0.60 -7.86
CA TYR A 85 -2.18 0.62 -7.52
C TYR A 85 -3.31 0.31 -6.55
N GLU A 86 -3.74 1.28 -5.79
CA GLU A 86 -4.86 1.15 -4.87
C GLU A 86 -6.19 1.18 -5.62
N GLU A 87 -7.05 0.23 -5.32
CA GLU A 87 -8.44 0.16 -5.79
C GLU A 87 -9.36 0.61 -4.67
N PHE A 88 -10.16 1.63 -4.93
CA PHE A 88 -11.07 2.19 -3.92
C PHE A 88 -12.46 1.56 -3.94
N TYR A 89 -12.80 0.88 -5.02
CA TYR A 89 -14.07 0.18 -5.21
C TYR A 89 -13.89 -0.95 -6.21
N VAL A 90 -14.83 -1.90 -6.22
CA VAL A 90 -14.81 -3.04 -7.13
C VAL A 90 -15.95 -2.94 -8.16
N PRO A 91 -15.84 -3.62 -9.32
CA PRO A 91 -16.92 -3.67 -10.29
C PRO A 91 -18.23 -4.18 -9.68
N GLY A 92 -19.32 -3.46 -9.93
CA GLY A 92 -20.65 -3.79 -9.43
C GLY A 92 -21.06 -3.06 -8.14
N GLU A 93 -20.15 -2.35 -7.49
CA GLU A 93 -20.52 -1.45 -6.40
C GLU A 93 -21.23 -0.20 -6.91
N LYS A 94 -22.23 0.26 -6.17
CA LYS A 94 -22.95 1.49 -6.48
C LYS A 94 -22.16 2.70 -6.00
N ILE A 95 -21.71 3.51 -6.93
CA ILE A 95 -20.82 4.64 -6.68
C ILE A 95 -21.56 5.94 -6.96
N ASP A 96 -21.44 6.90 -6.05
CA ASP A 96 -21.84 8.29 -6.24
C ASP A 96 -20.57 9.16 -6.41
N MET A 97 -20.41 9.70 -7.61
CA MET A 97 -19.29 10.59 -7.96
C MET A 97 -19.71 12.06 -7.96
N GLU A 98 -20.99 12.38 -7.77
CA GLU A 98 -21.51 13.74 -7.92
C GLU A 98 -21.70 14.46 -6.58
N ARG A 99 -21.88 13.70 -5.49
CA ARG A 99 -22.22 14.25 -4.18
C ARG A 99 -21.17 15.20 -3.60
N PHE A 100 -19.87 14.94 -3.85
CA PHE A 100 -18.76 15.76 -3.38
C PHE A 100 -17.80 16.10 -4.52
N CYS A 101 -17.17 17.25 -4.44
CA CYS A 101 -16.21 17.69 -5.44
C CYS A 101 -14.97 16.79 -5.53
N SER A 102 -14.37 16.44 -4.39
CA SER A 102 -13.09 15.71 -4.32
C SER A 102 -13.20 14.29 -3.77
N LEU A 103 -14.40 13.83 -3.43
CA LEU A 103 -14.65 12.51 -2.87
C LEU A 103 -15.70 11.76 -3.68
N GLY A 104 -15.43 10.48 -3.96
CA GLY A 104 -16.44 9.52 -4.37
C GLY A 104 -16.98 8.76 -3.16
N VAL A 105 -18.15 8.17 -3.31
CA VAL A 105 -18.84 7.42 -2.26
C VAL A 105 -19.30 6.08 -2.80
N VAL A 106 -18.91 5.01 -2.16
CA VAL A 106 -19.59 3.71 -2.32
C VAL A 106 -20.84 3.77 -1.47
N CYS A 107 -22.02 3.76 -2.11
CA CYS A 107 -23.29 4.07 -1.44
C CYS A 107 -23.90 2.91 -0.66
N GLU A 108 -23.68 1.69 -1.13
CA GLU A 108 -24.34 0.50 -0.60
C GLU A 108 -23.30 -0.60 -0.41
N SER A 109 -22.58 -0.57 0.71
CA SER A 109 -21.72 -1.70 1.06
C SER A 109 -22.57 -2.90 1.47
N THR A 110 -22.17 -4.10 1.02
CA THR A 110 -22.84 -5.35 1.39
C THR A 110 -22.77 -5.53 2.91
N ARG A 111 -23.95 -5.51 3.55
CA ARG A 111 -24.07 -5.79 4.98
C ARG A 111 -24.24 -7.28 5.19
N ARG A 112 -23.45 -7.85 6.07
CA ARG A 112 -23.60 -9.24 6.50
C ARG A 112 -24.33 -9.31 7.85
N PRO A 113 -25.18 -10.31 8.07
CA PRO A 113 -25.76 -10.58 9.37
C PRO A 113 -24.66 -10.84 10.41
N MET A 114 -24.85 -10.38 11.64
CA MET A 114 -23.87 -10.52 12.72
C MET A 114 -23.52 -11.98 13.06
N ASN A 115 -24.46 -12.91 12.88
CA ASN A 115 -24.19 -14.33 13.06
C ASN A 115 -23.15 -14.83 12.04
N GLU A 116 -23.23 -14.45 10.75
CA GLU A 116 -22.22 -14.82 9.73
C GLU A 116 -20.84 -14.25 10.07
N VAL A 117 -20.81 -13.00 10.57
CA VAL A 117 -19.54 -12.37 11.01
C VAL A 117 -18.95 -13.11 12.19
N ASN A 118 -19.78 -13.45 13.20
CA ASN A 118 -19.33 -14.20 14.38
C ASN A 118 -18.87 -15.61 14.01
N ASP A 119 -19.57 -16.30 13.13
CA ASP A 119 -19.20 -17.64 12.66
C ASP A 119 -17.85 -17.61 11.92
N PHE A 120 -17.63 -16.58 11.11
CA PHE A 120 -16.34 -16.38 10.44
C PHE A 120 -15.19 -16.17 11.45
N PHE A 121 -15.36 -15.30 12.45
CA PHE A 121 -14.34 -15.08 13.47
C PHE A 121 -14.09 -16.33 14.33
N THR A 122 -15.15 -17.04 14.72
CA THR A 122 -15.02 -18.32 15.43
C THR A 122 -14.25 -19.35 14.60
N GLY A 123 -14.52 -19.41 13.31
CA GLY A 123 -13.78 -20.25 12.38
C GLY A 123 -12.29 -19.89 12.28
N LEU A 124 -11.97 -18.60 12.21
CA LEU A 124 -10.58 -18.12 12.23
C LEU A 124 -9.88 -18.44 13.55
N GLU A 125 -10.54 -18.22 14.68
CA GLU A 125 -10.01 -18.55 16.01
C GLU A 125 -9.68 -20.05 16.09
N GLY A 126 -10.57 -20.91 15.59
CA GLY A 126 -10.34 -22.35 15.49
C GLY A 126 -9.10 -22.70 14.65
N ILE A 127 -8.87 -21.99 13.53
CA ILE A 127 -7.67 -22.17 12.71
C ILE A 127 -6.42 -21.77 13.50
N PHE A 128 -6.40 -20.59 14.13
CA PHE A 128 -5.23 -20.06 14.84
C PHE A 128 -4.89 -20.83 16.13
N THR A 129 -5.86 -21.49 16.76
CA THR A 129 -5.63 -22.33 17.94
C THR A 129 -5.17 -23.74 17.59
N SER A 130 -5.23 -24.13 16.31
CA SER A 130 -4.69 -25.42 15.83
C SER A 130 -3.17 -25.42 15.88
N ALA A 131 -2.57 -26.52 16.34
CA ALA A 131 -1.12 -26.68 16.37
C ALA A 131 -0.48 -26.68 14.96
N ASP A 132 -1.25 -27.10 13.96
CA ASP A 132 -0.80 -27.26 12.55
C ASP A 132 -1.47 -26.26 11.61
N PHE A 133 -1.78 -25.03 12.06
CA PHE A 133 -2.40 -24.05 11.19
C PHE A 133 -1.47 -23.60 10.05
N THR A 134 -2.05 -23.35 8.90
CA THR A 134 -1.31 -22.88 7.73
C THR A 134 -1.89 -21.57 7.19
N LYS A 135 -1.03 -20.76 6.56
CA LYS A 135 -1.46 -19.54 5.85
C LYS A 135 -2.55 -19.86 4.81
N ALA A 136 -2.46 -21.00 4.12
CA ALA A 136 -3.43 -21.41 3.11
C ALA A 136 -4.84 -21.58 3.70
N GLN A 137 -4.99 -22.15 4.89
CA GLN A 137 -6.27 -22.30 5.57
C GLN A 137 -6.89 -20.92 5.93
N VAL A 138 -6.07 -19.98 6.37
CA VAL A 138 -6.51 -18.59 6.66
C VAL A 138 -6.99 -17.92 5.38
N VAL A 139 -6.19 -17.99 4.30
CA VAL A 139 -6.53 -17.40 2.99
C VAL A 139 -7.82 -18.02 2.43
N GLU A 140 -7.99 -19.33 2.55
CA GLU A 140 -9.22 -20.01 2.10
C GLU A 140 -10.45 -19.58 2.91
N SER A 141 -10.32 -19.45 4.23
CA SER A 141 -11.38 -18.95 5.09
C SER A 141 -11.79 -17.52 4.70
N ILE A 142 -10.81 -16.64 4.45
CA ILE A 142 -11.07 -15.28 4.00
C ILE A 142 -11.76 -15.27 2.63
N LYS A 143 -11.31 -16.09 1.66
CA LYS A 143 -11.94 -16.18 0.34
C LYS A 143 -13.39 -16.66 0.38
N LYS A 144 -13.72 -17.56 1.30
CA LYS A 144 -15.12 -17.99 1.51
C LYS A 144 -15.98 -16.85 2.04
N PHE A 145 -15.46 -16.05 2.94
CA PHE A 145 -16.16 -14.93 3.53
C PHE A 145 -16.18 -13.70 2.61
N ILE A 146 -15.11 -13.43 1.88
CA ILE A 146 -14.97 -12.33 0.92
C ILE A 146 -14.68 -12.92 -0.47
N PRO A 147 -15.70 -13.21 -1.30
CA PRO A 147 -15.51 -13.91 -2.59
C PRO A 147 -14.58 -13.19 -3.57
N ASN A 148 -14.50 -11.86 -3.48
CA ASN A 148 -13.65 -11.02 -4.34
C ASN A 148 -12.23 -10.85 -3.79
N PHE A 149 -11.89 -11.51 -2.67
CA PHE A 149 -10.55 -11.44 -2.10
C PHE A 149 -9.56 -12.17 -2.99
N VAL A 150 -8.63 -11.42 -3.58
CA VAL A 150 -7.53 -11.96 -4.37
C VAL A 150 -6.27 -11.97 -3.51
N HIS A 151 -5.67 -13.14 -3.36
CA HIS A 151 -4.38 -13.30 -2.70
C HIS A 151 -3.37 -13.83 -3.69
N GLU A 152 -2.30 -13.07 -3.91
CA GLU A 152 -1.20 -13.43 -4.78
C GLU A 152 0.03 -13.75 -3.91
N GLU A 153 0.46 -15.02 -3.93
CA GLU A 153 1.60 -15.47 -3.14
C GLU A 153 2.89 -15.31 -3.95
N LYS A 154 3.81 -14.47 -3.46
CA LYS A 154 5.13 -14.24 -4.07
C LYS A 154 6.29 -14.81 -3.25
N GLY A 155 5.99 -15.46 -2.13
CA GLY A 155 6.98 -16.12 -1.28
C GLY A 155 7.86 -15.21 -0.44
N LYS A 156 7.67 -13.89 -0.49
CA LYS A 156 8.37 -12.91 0.34
C LYS A 156 7.38 -12.08 1.13
N ASN A 157 7.65 -11.87 2.40
CA ASN A 157 6.89 -11.00 3.28
C ASN A 157 7.57 -9.64 3.41
N LEU A 158 6.80 -8.62 3.77
CA LEU A 158 7.30 -7.26 3.97
C LEU A 158 8.38 -7.21 5.07
N ASP A 159 8.19 -7.97 6.17
CA ASP A 159 9.13 -8.06 7.29
C ASP A 159 10.50 -8.60 6.91
N GLN A 160 10.62 -9.32 5.79
CA GLN A 160 11.91 -9.84 5.30
C GLN A 160 12.74 -8.78 4.56
N LYS A 161 12.16 -7.60 4.32
CA LYS A 161 12.81 -6.47 3.64
C LYS A 161 13.18 -5.32 4.58
N MET A 162 12.68 -5.35 5.82
CA MET A 162 13.08 -4.42 6.86
C MET A 162 14.32 -4.94 7.59
#